data_9cf70ac12d9b525f508288cbb722d89d
#
_entry.id   9cf70ac12d9b525f508288cbb722d89d
#
_cell.length_a   1.000
_cell.length_b   1.000
_cell.length_c   1.000
_cell.angle_alpha   90.00
_cell.angle_beta   90.00
_cell.angle_gamma   90.00
#
_symmetry.space_group_name_H-M   'P 1'
#
loop_
_entity.id
_entity.type
_entity.pdbx_description
1 polymer ?
#
loop_
_entity_poly.entity_id
_entity_poly.type
_entity_poly.pdbx_seq_one_letter_code
_entity_poly.pdbx_strand_id
1 'polypeptide(L)'
;MQAAAFLLQNPKLHHFFLGTIETGKTKSVCVPGLNCYSCPAAIGACPLGSLQATLGGGKKIAFPFYVLGFLMLFGLTLGRWICGWLCPFGLVQDLVYRIPFFKKVRTFPFERYLRLLKYAALLVLVIGLPLASALSGVLVPWFCKVLCPSGTLFGGIPLVLANPGTFRLGFLFWWKIGVLSALLVLSLLISRPFCRYLCPLGAIYGLFNKIALTRLDFTQKTCVTCGKCETVCPMGIDPKTQFDSAECIRCGRCSRACPTGSLALRFGLRKNEESHK
;
A
#
# COMPACT_ATOMS: atom_id res chain seq x y z
N MET A 1 15.77 3.53 -3.28
CA MET A 1 15.08 2.28 -3.69
C MET A 1 13.62 2.50 -4.09
N GLN A 2 12.75 3.20 -3.32
CA GLN A 2 11.36 3.43 -3.74
C GLN A 2 11.22 4.17 -5.07
N ALA A 3 12.04 5.20 -5.33
CA ALA A 3 12.04 5.91 -6.61
C ALA A 3 12.45 5.01 -7.79
N ALA A 4 13.47 4.18 -7.58
CA ALA A 4 13.87 3.20 -8.60
C ALA A 4 12.78 2.16 -8.85
N ALA A 5 12.12 1.67 -7.79
CA ALA A 5 10.98 0.77 -7.93
C ALA A 5 9.80 1.42 -8.67
N PHE A 6 9.53 2.72 -8.41
CA PHE A 6 8.52 3.48 -9.16
C PHE A 6 8.84 3.55 -10.65
N LEU A 7 10.08 3.87 -11.01
CA LEU A 7 10.51 3.95 -12.41
C LEU A 7 10.46 2.59 -13.11
N LEU A 8 10.86 1.51 -12.42
CA LEU A 8 10.79 0.15 -12.96
C LEU A 8 9.34 -0.32 -13.20
N GLN A 9 8.41 0.07 -12.34
CA GLN A 9 6.99 -0.26 -12.50
C GLN A 9 6.27 0.64 -13.51
N ASN A 10 6.83 1.82 -13.80
CA ASN A 10 6.26 2.85 -14.68
C ASN A 10 7.29 3.39 -15.68
N PRO A 11 7.92 2.55 -16.53
CA PRO A 11 9.00 3.00 -17.41
C PRO A 11 8.51 3.87 -18.56
N LYS A 12 7.22 3.79 -18.92
CA LYS A 12 6.63 4.51 -20.06
C LYS A 12 6.11 5.89 -19.67
N LEU A 13 6.94 6.70 -19.01
CA LEU A 13 6.56 8.05 -18.53
C LEU A 13 6.07 8.98 -19.65
N HIS A 14 6.50 8.78 -20.90
CA HIS A 14 6.03 9.58 -22.05
C HIS A 14 4.52 9.46 -22.31
N HIS A 15 3.88 8.34 -21.92
CA HIS A 15 2.43 8.17 -22.04
C HIS A 15 1.62 9.13 -21.15
N PHE A 16 2.24 9.72 -20.11
CA PHE A 16 1.58 10.79 -19.34
C PHE A 16 1.29 12.03 -20.21
N PHE A 17 2.17 12.32 -21.17
CA PHE A 17 2.00 13.44 -22.09
C PHE A 17 1.10 13.08 -23.28
N LEU A 18 1.14 11.83 -23.73
CA LEU A 18 0.31 11.34 -24.83
C LEU A 18 -1.16 11.10 -24.43
N GLY A 19 -1.47 11.01 -23.13
CA GLY A 19 -2.82 10.77 -22.63
C GLY A 19 -3.41 9.40 -23.01
N THR A 20 -2.55 8.45 -23.38
CA THR A 20 -2.95 7.09 -23.80
C THR A 20 -2.59 6.08 -22.73
N ILE A 21 -3.49 5.14 -22.44
CA ILE A 21 -3.21 4.03 -21.54
C ILE A 21 -2.48 2.94 -22.33
N GLU A 22 -1.36 2.48 -21.78
CA GLU A 22 -0.69 1.28 -22.31
C GLU A 22 -1.62 0.07 -22.24
N THR A 23 -1.81 -0.63 -23.36
CA THR A 23 -2.69 -1.82 -23.46
C THR A 23 -1.92 -3.12 -23.74
N GLY A 24 -0.61 -3.10 -23.58
CA GLY A 24 0.26 -4.25 -23.82
C GLY A 24 -0.04 -5.45 -22.92
N LYS A 25 0.37 -6.65 -23.37
CA LYS A 25 0.20 -7.93 -22.64
C LYS A 25 0.82 -7.89 -21.23
N THR A 26 1.80 -7.04 -20.99
CA THR A 26 2.45 -6.88 -19.68
C THR A 26 1.50 -6.40 -18.59
N LYS A 27 0.42 -5.65 -18.94
CA LYS A 27 -0.59 -5.21 -17.97
C LYS A 27 -1.44 -6.33 -17.37
N SER A 28 -1.43 -7.53 -17.92
CA SER A 28 -2.04 -8.70 -17.31
C SER A 28 -1.23 -9.23 -16.11
N VAL A 29 0.04 -8.83 -15.99
CA VAL A 29 0.91 -9.22 -14.88
C VAL A 29 0.71 -8.28 -13.70
N CYS A 30 0.51 -8.84 -12.50
CA CYS A 30 0.44 -8.05 -11.29
C CYS A 30 1.81 -7.54 -10.84
N VAL A 31 1.83 -6.33 -10.25
CA VAL A 31 2.99 -5.79 -9.53
C VAL A 31 2.68 -5.74 -8.05
N PRO A 32 3.65 -5.98 -7.15
CA PRO A 32 3.35 -6.16 -5.72
C PRO A 32 2.90 -4.88 -5.01
N GLY A 33 3.11 -3.70 -5.62
CA GLY A 33 2.72 -2.39 -5.08
C GLY A 33 1.33 -1.93 -5.48
N LEU A 34 0.91 -0.79 -4.92
CA LEU A 34 -0.32 -0.11 -5.30
C LEU A 34 -0.07 0.72 -6.57
N ASN A 35 -0.01 0.05 -7.72
CA ASN A 35 0.20 0.67 -9.04
C ASN A 35 -1.06 0.55 -9.89
N CYS A 36 -1.65 1.69 -10.30
CA CYS A 36 -2.95 1.68 -10.96
C CYS A 36 -2.87 1.08 -12.38
N TYR A 37 -3.82 0.19 -12.71
CA TYR A 37 -3.97 -0.32 -14.08
C TYR A 37 -4.19 0.79 -15.11
N SER A 38 -4.97 1.82 -14.74
CA SER A 38 -5.25 2.97 -15.63
C SER A 38 -4.12 4.00 -15.66
N CYS A 39 -2.99 3.77 -14.98
CA CYS A 39 -1.83 4.65 -15.09
C CYS A 39 -1.24 4.54 -16.52
N PRO A 40 -1.08 5.66 -17.23
CA PRO A 40 -0.49 5.67 -18.58
C PRO A 40 0.89 5.01 -18.65
N ALA A 41 1.74 5.27 -17.67
CA ALA A 41 3.11 4.80 -17.64
C ALA A 41 3.28 3.36 -17.13
N ALA A 42 2.26 2.79 -16.47
CA ALA A 42 2.37 1.49 -15.79
C ALA A 42 2.42 0.33 -16.78
N ILE A 43 3.35 -0.58 -16.56
CA ILE A 43 3.46 -1.83 -17.31
C ILE A 43 2.80 -3.02 -16.63
N GLY A 44 2.36 -2.88 -15.39
CA GLY A 44 1.71 -3.94 -14.62
C GLY A 44 0.48 -3.44 -13.87
N ALA A 45 -0.34 -4.37 -13.40
CA ALA A 45 -1.60 -4.10 -12.72
C ALA A 45 -1.49 -4.23 -11.19
N CYS A 46 -2.28 -3.43 -10.48
CA CYS A 46 -2.45 -3.57 -9.04
C CYS A 46 -3.20 -4.86 -8.70
N PRO A 47 -2.71 -5.71 -7.76
CA PRO A 47 -3.38 -6.95 -7.41
C PRO A 47 -4.77 -6.74 -6.79
N LEU A 48 -5.02 -5.60 -6.11
CA LEU A 48 -6.38 -5.28 -5.63
C LEU A 48 -7.36 -5.01 -6.76
N GLY A 49 -6.93 -4.30 -7.81
CA GLY A 49 -7.76 -4.06 -8.99
C GLY A 49 -8.06 -5.37 -9.72
N SER A 50 -7.05 -6.21 -9.91
CA SER A 50 -7.19 -7.53 -10.53
C SER A 50 -8.09 -8.45 -9.70
N LEU A 51 -7.98 -8.42 -8.37
CA LEU A 51 -8.85 -9.19 -7.47
C LEU A 51 -10.32 -8.79 -7.61
N GLN A 52 -10.61 -7.49 -7.62
CA GLN A 52 -11.98 -6.99 -7.79
C GLN A 52 -12.54 -7.31 -9.19
N ALA A 53 -11.70 -7.21 -10.22
CA ALA A 53 -12.10 -7.54 -11.59
C ALA A 53 -12.46 -9.02 -11.75
N THR A 54 -11.71 -9.92 -11.11
CA THR A 54 -11.99 -11.37 -11.16
C THR A 54 -13.19 -11.76 -10.30
N LEU A 55 -13.36 -11.17 -9.12
CA LEU A 55 -14.54 -11.42 -8.27
C LEU A 55 -15.83 -10.86 -8.88
N GLY A 56 -15.76 -9.73 -9.60
CA GLY A 56 -16.89 -9.09 -10.26
C GLY A 56 -17.20 -9.61 -11.68
N GLY A 57 -16.50 -10.61 -12.18
CA GLY A 57 -16.40 -11.02 -13.59
C GLY A 57 -17.66 -11.60 -14.27
N GLY A 58 -18.87 -11.28 -13.85
CA GLY A 58 -20.11 -11.63 -14.57
C GLY A 58 -20.59 -13.07 -14.37
N LYS A 59 -21.30 -13.66 -15.36
CA LYS A 59 -22.01 -14.95 -15.27
C LYS A 59 -21.19 -16.17 -14.80
N LYS A 60 -19.86 -16.09 -14.79
CA LYS A 60 -18.96 -17.09 -14.20
C LYS A 60 -18.00 -16.37 -13.28
N ILE A 61 -18.21 -16.47 -11.98
CA ILE A 61 -17.22 -16.04 -10.97
C ILE A 61 -15.98 -16.90 -11.20
N ALA A 62 -14.97 -16.34 -11.89
CA ALA A 62 -13.69 -17.00 -12.03
C ALA A 62 -12.94 -16.86 -10.70
N PHE A 63 -12.62 -18.00 -10.07
CA PHE A 63 -11.84 -17.95 -8.84
C PHE A 63 -10.45 -17.35 -9.13
N PRO A 64 -10.02 -16.33 -8.38
CA PRO A 64 -8.84 -15.53 -8.71
C PRO A 64 -7.52 -16.23 -8.32
N PHE A 65 -7.32 -17.48 -8.76
CA PHE A 65 -6.14 -18.29 -8.40
C PHE A 65 -4.82 -17.56 -8.64
N TYR A 66 -4.68 -16.91 -9.81
CA TYR A 66 -3.47 -16.16 -10.14
C TYR A 66 -3.20 -15.02 -9.15
N VAL A 67 -4.22 -14.21 -8.86
CA VAL A 67 -4.06 -13.05 -7.99
C VAL A 67 -3.83 -13.47 -6.54
N LEU A 68 -4.54 -14.52 -6.07
CA LEU A 68 -4.35 -15.08 -4.74
C LEU A 68 -2.96 -15.70 -4.60
N GLY A 69 -2.53 -16.51 -5.58
CA GLY A 69 -1.18 -17.08 -5.61
C GLY A 69 -0.10 -16.01 -5.60
N PHE A 70 -0.28 -14.94 -6.38
CA PHE A 70 0.60 -13.78 -6.39
C PHE A 70 0.67 -13.08 -5.02
N LEU A 71 -0.48 -12.80 -4.40
CA LEU A 71 -0.55 -12.17 -3.08
C LEU A 71 0.05 -13.07 -1.99
N MET A 72 -0.17 -14.39 -2.06
CA MET A 72 0.42 -15.36 -1.14
C MET A 72 1.94 -15.44 -1.31
N LEU A 73 2.43 -15.54 -2.54
CA LEU A 73 3.87 -15.60 -2.83
C LEU A 73 4.61 -14.38 -2.26
N PHE A 74 4.14 -13.18 -2.61
CA PHE A 74 4.74 -11.93 -2.13
C PHE A 74 4.46 -11.66 -0.65
N GLY A 75 3.32 -12.10 -0.14
CA GLY A 75 2.98 -12.02 1.28
C GLY A 75 3.91 -12.87 2.14
N LEU A 76 4.13 -14.13 1.76
CA LEU A 76 4.99 -15.07 2.48
C LEU A 76 6.49 -14.72 2.37
N THR A 77 6.93 -14.22 1.23
CA THR A 77 8.34 -13.85 1.04
C THR A 77 8.67 -12.50 1.66
N LEU A 78 7.94 -11.47 1.31
CA LEU A 78 8.25 -10.07 1.63
C LEU A 78 7.30 -9.44 2.66
N GLY A 79 6.05 -9.89 2.75
CA GLY A 79 5.05 -9.29 3.61
C GLY A 79 4.87 -7.79 3.35
N ARG A 80 4.78 -6.98 4.40
CA ARG A 80 4.65 -5.51 4.27
C ARG A 80 5.95 -4.77 3.90
N TRP A 81 7.07 -5.47 3.71
CA TRP A 81 8.28 -4.88 3.14
C TRP A 81 8.01 -4.19 1.80
N ILE A 82 7.12 -4.78 0.99
CA ILE A 82 6.63 -4.20 -0.26
C ILE A 82 6.10 -2.78 -0.07
N CYS A 83 5.34 -2.54 0.99
CA CYS A 83 4.79 -1.22 1.30
C CYS A 83 5.88 -0.20 1.67
N GLY A 84 6.99 -0.69 2.27
CA GLY A 84 8.14 0.12 2.66
C GLY A 84 9.04 0.52 1.50
N TRP A 85 9.17 -0.33 0.48
CA TRP A 85 10.24 -0.23 -0.51
C TRP A 85 9.78 -0.19 -1.97
N LEU A 86 8.65 -0.82 -2.31
CA LEU A 86 8.21 -0.98 -3.70
C LEU A 86 6.95 -0.17 -4.03
N CYS A 87 6.17 0.29 -3.04
CA CYS A 87 4.88 0.92 -3.30
C CYS A 87 5.04 2.37 -3.81
N PRO A 88 4.56 2.69 -5.03
CA PRO A 88 4.61 4.03 -5.61
C PRO A 88 3.87 5.07 -4.76
N PHE A 89 2.67 4.75 -4.31
CA PHE A 89 1.88 5.67 -3.49
C PHE A 89 2.49 5.89 -2.09
N GLY A 90 3.21 4.91 -1.56
CA GLY A 90 4.00 5.06 -0.34
C GLY A 90 5.12 6.09 -0.49
N LEU A 91 5.77 6.15 -1.67
CA LEU A 91 6.77 7.16 -2.00
C LEU A 91 6.18 8.57 -1.97
N VAL A 92 5.00 8.77 -2.59
CA VAL A 92 4.31 10.07 -2.61
C VAL A 92 4.03 10.56 -1.18
N GLN A 93 3.47 9.70 -0.32
CA GLN A 93 3.21 10.06 1.07
C GLN A 93 4.48 10.40 1.85
N ASP A 94 5.59 9.66 1.62
CA ASP A 94 6.88 9.96 2.25
C ASP A 94 7.47 11.30 1.79
N LEU A 95 7.30 11.66 0.51
CA LEU A 95 7.74 12.96 -0.04
C LEU A 95 6.94 14.10 0.58
N VAL A 96 5.62 13.99 0.61
CA VAL A 96 4.72 14.99 1.21
C VAL A 96 5.03 15.16 2.70
N TYR A 97 5.24 14.07 3.42
CA TYR A 97 5.58 14.12 4.86
C TYR A 97 6.91 14.80 5.15
N ARG A 98 7.87 14.84 4.20
CA ARG A 98 9.16 15.52 4.39
C ARG A 98 9.06 17.03 4.45
N ILE A 99 7.96 17.63 3.94
CA ILE A 99 7.75 19.07 3.95
C ILE A 99 7.69 19.56 5.40
N PRO A 100 8.56 20.50 5.85
CA PRO A 100 8.73 20.83 7.26
C PRO A 100 7.72 21.85 7.81
N PHE A 101 6.69 22.23 7.04
CA PHE A 101 5.79 23.33 7.38
C PHE A 101 4.87 23.09 8.58
N PHE A 102 4.59 21.83 8.95
CA PHE A 102 3.59 21.50 9.95
C PHE A 102 4.14 20.67 11.11
N LYS A 103 3.59 20.88 12.33
CA LYS A 103 3.88 20.07 13.50
C LYS A 103 3.43 18.64 13.26
N LYS A 104 4.38 17.73 13.24
CA LYS A 104 4.13 16.31 12.92
C LYS A 104 3.53 15.59 14.11
N VAL A 105 2.39 14.93 13.86
CA VAL A 105 1.69 14.12 14.84
C VAL A 105 2.06 12.66 14.61
N ARG A 106 2.42 11.95 15.67
CA ARG A 106 2.82 10.53 15.57
C ARG A 106 1.65 9.58 15.68
N THR A 107 0.80 9.80 16.67
CA THR A 107 -0.30 8.91 17.02
C THR A 107 -1.50 9.73 17.43
N PHE A 108 -2.70 9.19 17.14
CA PHE A 108 -3.96 9.73 17.63
C PHE A 108 -4.50 8.91 18.81
N PRO A 109 -5.32 9.48 19.69
CA PRO A 109 -5.88 8.75 20.83
C PRO A 109 -6.70 7.52 20.40
N PHE A 110 -7.38 7.55 19.26
CA PHE A 110 -8.21 6.45 18.72
C PHE A 110 -7.50 5.60 17.66
N GLU A 111 -6.18 5.59 17.63
CA GLU A 111 -5.41 4.96 16.57
C GLU A 111 -5.71 3.47 16.36
N ARG A 112 -5.96 2.73 17.45
CA ARG A 112 -6.30 1.31 17.40
C ARG A 112 -7.55 1.05 16.54
N TYR A 113 -8.58 1.88 16.67
CA TYR A 113 -9.82 1.77 15.90
C TYR A 113 -9.61 2.23 14.45
N LEU A 114 -8.86 3.31 14.25
CA LEU A 114 -8.54 3.80 12.89
C LEU A 114 -7.78 2.75 12.07
N ARG A 115 -6.91 1.98 12.70
CA ARG A 115 -6.19 0.87 12.02
C ARG A 115 -7.11 -0.28 11.57
N LEU A 116 -8.29 -0.43 12.16
CA LEU A 116 -9.29 -1.41 11.74
C LEU A 116 -10.00 -1.01 10.44
N LEU A 117 -10.04 0.29 10.10
CA LEU A 117 -10.70 0.76 8.88
C LEU A 117 -10.15 0.10 7.61
N LYS A 118 -8.87 -0.22 7.53
CA LYS A 118 -8.28 -0.92 6.38
C LYS A 118 -8.83 -2.34 6.20
N TYR A 119 -9.14 -3.04 7.31
CA TYR A 119 -9.78 -4.36 7.26
C TYR A 119 -11.25 -4.24 6.88
N ALA A 120 -11.96 -3.22 7.38
CA ALA A 120 -13.31 -2.90 6.94
C ALA A 120 -13.33 -2.54 5.45
N ALA A 121 -12.40 -1.72 4.96
CA ALA A 121 -12.27 -1.41 3.55
C ALA A 121 -11.96 -2.65 2.69
N LEU A 122 -11.14 -3.59 3.19
CA LEU A 122 -10.87 -4.86 2.54
C LEU A 122 -12.14 -5.71 2.43
N LEU A 123 -12.84 -5.92 3.54
CA LEU A 123 -14.02 -6.79 3.58
C LEU A 123 -15.21 -6.19 2.81
N VAL A 124 -15.46 -4.89 2.96
CA VAL A 124 -16.62 -4.24 2.35
C VAL A 124 -16.34 -3.85 0.90
N LEU A 125 -15.28 -3.05 0.64
CA LEU A 125 -15.06 -2.43 -0.67
C LEU A 125 -14.32 -3.34 -1.66
N VAL A 126 -13.50 -4.28 -1.18
CA VAL A 126 -12.71 -5.15 -2.08
C VAL A 126 -13.38 -6.51 -2.29
N ILE A 127 -14.05 -7.04 -1.29
CA ILE A 127 -14.67 -8.38 -1.36
C ILE A 127 -16.19 -8.27 -1.46
N GLY A 128 -16.84 -7.67 -0.48
CA GLY A 128 -18.30 -7.71 -0.32
C GLY A 128 -19.05 -7.03 -1.47
N LEU A 129 -18.77 -5.75 -1.72
CA LEU A 129 -19.45 -5.00 -2.77
C LEU A 129 -19.17 -5.51 -4.20
N PRO A 130 -17.93 -5.90 -4.58
CA PRO A 130 -17.71 -6.53 -5.89
C PRO A 130 -18.46 -7.85 -6.05
N LEU A 131 -18.51 -8.67 -5.00
CA LEU A 131 -19.26 -9.92 -5.04
C LEU A 131 -20.77 -9.67 -5.14
N ALA A 132 -21.33 -8.74 -4.37
CA ALA A 132 -22.73 -8.35 -4.44
C ALA A 132 -23.09 -7.78 -5.83
N SER A 133 -22.22 -6.95 -6.42
CA SER A 133 -22.42 -6.41 -7.76
C SER A 133 -22.29 -7.48 -8.86
N ALA A 134 -21.45 -8.50 -8.65
CA ALA A 134 -21.36 -9.65 -9.55
C ALA A 134 -22.67 -10.45 -9.62
N LEU A 135 -23.34 -10.62 -8.48
CA LEU A 135 -24.68 -11.27 -8.44
C LEU A 135 -25.72 -10.49 -9.23
N SER A 136 -25.59 -9.16 -9.31
CA SER A 136 -26.44 -8.29 -10.13
C SER A 136 -25.98 -8.19 -11.60
N GLY A 137 -24.95 -8.94 -12.01
CA GLY A 137 -24.43 -8.95 -13.38
C GLY A 137 -23.60 -7.71 -13.78
N VAL A 138 -23.26 -6.85 -12.83
CA VAL A 138 -22.53 -5.60 -13.08
C VAL A 138 -21.13 -5.69 -12.46
N LEU A 139 -20.10 -5.47 -13.29
CA LEU A 139 -18.71 -5.48 -12.84
C LEU A 139 -18.30 -4.09 -12.35
N VAL A 140 -18.20 -3.90 -11.03
CA VAL A 140 -17.78 -2.62 -10.44
C VAL A 140 -16.65 -2.84 -9.45
N PRO A 141 -15.43 -2.33 -9.72
CA PRO A 141 -14.32 -2.34 -8.78
C PRO A 141 -14.50 -1.21 -7.75
N TRP A 142 -15.35 -1.42 -6.75
CA TRP A 142 -15.80 -0.41 -5.79
C TRP A 142 -14.66 0.35 -5.10
N PHE A 143 -13.65 -0.35 -4.60
CA PHE A 143 -12.52 0.31 -3.96
C PHE A 143 -11.78 1.24 -4.93
N CYS A 144 -11.50 0.78 -6.16
CA CYS A 144 -10.82 1.59 -7.17
C CYS A 144 -11.68 2.78 -7.62
N LYS A 145 -13.00 2.59 -7.69
CA LYS A 145 -13.95 3.61 -8.13
C LYS A 145 -14.16 4.71 -7.09
N VAL A 146 -14.23 4.36 -5.80
CA VAL A 146 -14.66 5.29 -4.75
C VAL A 146 -13.50 5.84 -3.92
N LEU A 147 -12.54 4.99 -3.54
CA LEU A 147 -11.56 5.33 -2.50
C LEU A 147 -10.11 5.38 -2.97
N CYS A 148 -9.73 4.69 -4.06
CA CYS A 148 -8.32 4.51 -4.41
C CYS A 148 -7.61 5.82 -4.81
N PRO A 149 -6.73 6.39 -3.96
CA PRO A 149 -6.03 7.64 -4.26
C PRO A 149 -4.92 7.46 -5.31
N SER A 150 -4.33 6.26 -5.38
CA SER A 150 -3.32 5.93 -6.40
C SER A 150 -3.91 5.97 -7.80
N GLY A 151 -5.15 5.46 -7.97
CA GLY A 151 -5.86 5.52 -9.24
C GLY A 151 -6.21 6.95 -9.66
N THR A 152 -6.52 7.83 -8.71
CA THR A 152 -6.78 9.24 -8.98
C THR A 152 -5.51 9.97 -9.37
N LEU A 153 -4.42 9.79 -8.60
CA LEU A 153 -3.17 10.50 -8.79
C LEU A 153 -2.43 10.07 -10.07
N PHE A 154 -2.29 8.75 -10.30
CA PHE A 154 -1.48 8.23 -11.40
C PHE A 154 -2.28 7.89 -12.66
N GLY A 155 -3.61 7.81 -12.56
CA GLY A 155 -4.48 7.51 -13.69
C GLY A 155 -5.42 8.67 -14.02
N GLY A 156 -6.32 9.01 -13.11
CA GLY A 156 -7.40 9.98 -13.37
C GLY A 156 -6.89 11.38 -13.73
N ILE A 157 -6.03 11.96 -12.92
CA ILE A 157 -5.50 13.32 -13.16
C ILE A 157 -4.71 13.39 -14.47
N PRO A 158 -3.70 12.52 -14.73
CA PRO A 158 -2.93 12.60 -15.97
C PRO A 158 -3.78 12.44 -17.24
N LEU A 159 -4.74 11.50 -17.21
CA LEU A 159 -5.60 11.26 -18.39
C LEU A 159 -6.53 12.45 -18.68
N VAL A 160 -7.07 13.10 -17.65
CA VAL A 160 -7.92 14.29 -17.82
C VAL A 160 -7.10 15.47 -18.33
N LEU A 161 -5.89 15.68 -17.79
CA LEU A 161 -5.01 16.77 -18.21
C LEU A 161 -4.50 16.60 -19.64
N ALA A 162 -4.20 15.37 -20.04
CA ALA A 162 -3.70 15.08 -21.39
C ALA A 162 -4.80 15.07 -22.47
N ASN A 163 -6.07 14.90 -22.08
CA ASN A 163 -7.22 14.88 -23.01
C ASN A 163 -8.30 15.89 -22.59
N PRO A 164 -8.03 17.20 -22.63
CA PRO A 164 -8.96 18.24 -22.23
C PRO A 164 -10.22 18.20 -23.13
N GLY A 165 -11.40 18.25 -22.52
CA GLY A 165 -12.69 18.24 -23.21
C GLY A 165 -13.25 16.85 -23.61
N THR A 166 -12.45 15.79 -23.55
CA THR A 166 -12.91 14.43 -23.89
C THR A 166 -13.74 13.79 -22.76
N PHE A 167 -13.41 14.13 -21.51
CA PHE A 167 -14.06 13.54 -20.35
C PHE A 167 -15.06 14.51 -19.71
N ARG A 168 -16.31 14.05 -19.55
CA ARG A 168 -17.28 14.77 -18.70
C ARG A 168 -16.94 14.50 -17.22
N LEU A 169 -16.49 15.52 -16.52
CA LEU A 169 -16.11 15.45 -15.11
C LEU A 169 -17.36 15.44 -14.24
N GLY A 170 -17.83 14.24 -13.89
CA GLY A 170 -18.98 14.03 -13.02
C GLY A 170 -18.62 14.15 -11.53
N PHE A 171 -19.65 14.07 -10.67
CA PHE A 171 -19.52 14.10 -9.20
C PHE A 171 -18.43 13.15 -8.67
N LEU A 172 -18.35 11.94 -9.22
CA LEU A 172 -17.38 10.92 -8.77
C LEU A 172 -15.92 11.36 -8.93
N PHE A 173 -15.60 12.12 -9.98
CA PHE A 173 -14.24 12.66 -10.17
C PHE A 173 -13.88 13.64 -9.07
N TRP A 174 -14.76 14.60 -8.79
CA TRP A 174 -14.55 15.59 -7.73
C TRP A 174 -14.50 14.96 -6.34
N TRP A 175 -15.33 13.96 -6.08
CA TRP A 175 -15.25 13.14 -4.87
C TRP A 175 -13.85 12.54 -4.68
N LYS A 176 -13.31 11.90 -5.72
CA LYS A 176 -11.98 11.27 -5.69
C LYS A 176 -10.85 12.28 -5.54
N ILE A 177 -10.97 13.46 -6.13
CA ILE A 177 -10.04 14.56 -5.91
C ILE A 177 -10.10 15.01 -4.45
N GLY A 178 -11.29 15.14 -3.87
CA GLY A 178 -11.47 15.45 -2.45
C GLY A 178 -10.79 14.43 -1.53
N VAL A 179 -11.01 13.13 -1.78
CA VAL A 179 -10.36 12.03 -1.02
C VAL A 179 -8.84 12.10 -1.15
N LEU A 180 -8.31 12.28 -2.37
CA LEU A 180 -6.87 12.42 -2.59
C LEU A 180 -6.30 13.63 -1.85
N SER A 181 -6.94 14.79 -1.97
CA SER A 181 -6.51 16.04 -1.30
C SER A 181 -6.52 15.88 0.22
N ALA A 182 -7.58 15.31 0.79
CA ALA A 182 -7.66 15.04 2.22
C ALA A 182 -6.52 14.15 2.70
N LEU A 183 -6.20 13.07 1.95
CA LEU A 183 -5.09 12.17 2.26
C LEU A 183 -3.72 12.83 2.13
N LEU A 184 -3.52 13.72 1.14
CA LEU A 184 -2.29 14.47 0.98
C LEU A 184 -2.10 15.49 2.12
N VAL A 185 -3.16 16.22 2.50
CA VAL A 185 -3.14 17.12 3.66
C VAL A 185 -2.85 16.34 4.94
N LEU A 186 -3.49 15.19 5.13
CA LEU A 186 -3.22 14.33 6.28
C LEU A 186 -1.78 13.78 6.27
N SER A 187 -1.18 13.59 5.08
CA SER A 187 0.21 13.17 4.93
C SER A 187 1.23 14.24 5.32
N LEU A 188 0.85 15.53 5.36
CA LEU A 188 1.69 16.60 5.93
C LEU A 188 1.84 16.46 7.45
N LEU A 189 0.78 15.99 8.12
CA LEU A 189 0.72 15.86 9.57
C LEU A 189 1.20 14.50 10.06
N ILE A 190 0.80 13.42 9.37
CA ILE A 190 1.05 12.03 9.76
C ILE A 190 1.80 11.30 8.67
N SER A 191 2.80 10.51 9.06
CA SER A 191 3.49 9.63 8.11
C SER A 191 2.57 8.52 7.60
N ARG A 192 2.41 8.44 6.28
CA ARG A 192 1.71 7.37 5.56
C ARG A 192 0.27 7.08 6.04
N PRO A 193 -0.63 8.09 6.15
CA PRO A 193 -1.97 7.91 6.70
C PRO A 193 -2.81 6.89 5.91
N PHE A 194 -2.74 6.90 4.59
CA PHE A 194 -3.46 5.92 3.77
C PHE A 194 -2.97 4.49 4.03
N CYS A 195 -1.66 4.24 4.02
CA CYS A 195 -1.09 2.92 4.28
C CYS A 195 -1.37 2.41 5.70
N ARG A 196 -1.57 3.34 6.64
CA ARG A 196 -1.79 3.07 8.05
C ARG A 196 -3.24 2.73 8.36
N TYR A 197 -4.21 3.45 7.73
CA TYR A 197 -5.61 3.40 8.11
C TYR A 197 -6.55 2.84 7.05
N LEU A 198 -6.26 3.02 5.75
CA LEU A 198 -7.23 2.76 4.69
C LEU A 198 -6.80 1.74 3.64
N CYS A 199 -5.50 1.41 3.53
CA CYS A 199 -5.00 0.58 2.44
C CYS A 199 -5.34 -0.91 2.61
N PRO A 200 -6.23 -1.50 1.78
CA PRO A 200 -6.58 -2.92 1.88
C PRO A 200 -5.40 -3.85 1.53
N LEU A 201 -4.54 -3.43 0.58
CA LEU A 201 -3.33 -4.19 0.23
C LEU A 201 -2.38 -4.29 1.43
N GLY A 202 -2.26 -3.18 2.20
CA GLY A 202 -1.52 -3.17 3.45
C GLY A 202 -2.14 -4.06 4.53
N ALA A 203 -3.48 -4.24 4.54
CA ALA A 203 -4.14 -5.20 5.40
C ALA A 203 -3.78 -6.63 5.01
N ILE A 204 -3.88 -6.99 3.72
CA ILE A 204 -3.54 -8.34 3.21
C ILE A 204 -2.08 -8.69 3.56
N TYR A 205 -1.11 -7.88 3.14
CA TYR A 205 0.30 -8.15 3.44
C TYR A 205 0.62 -8.11 4.94
N GLY A 206 -0.16 -7.35 5.72
CA GLY A 206 -0.05 -7.30 7.17
C GLY A 206 -0.33 -8.64 7.85
N LEU A 207 -1.29 -9.40 7.33
CA LEU A 207 -1.62 -10.73 7.84
C LEU A 207 -0.43 -11.70 7.72
N PHE A 208 0.36 -11.57 6.65
CA PHE A 208 1.54 -12.39 6.41
C PHE A 208 2.78 -11.96 7.20
N ASN A 209 2.79 -10.79 7.86
CA ASN A 209 4.00 -10.29 8.53
C ASN A 209 4.60 -11.26 9.56
N LYS A 210 3.76 -12.02 10.27
CA LYS A 210 4.24 -12.98 11.28
C LYS A 210 5.01 -14.17 10.68
N ILE A 211 4.65 -14.57 9.46
CA ILE A 211 5.17 -15.77 8.78
C ILE A 211 6.09 -15.44 7.60
N ALA A 212 6.19 -14.17 7.20
CA ALA A 212 6.99 -13.78 6.05
C ALA A 212 8.50 -13.94 6.31
N LEU A 213 9.23 -14.33 5.27
CA LEU A 213 10.68 -14.56 5.32
C LEU A 213 11.48 -13.30 5.65
N THR A 214 11.04 -12.12 5.20
CA THR A 214 11.65 -10.86 5.67
C THR A 214 11.15 -10.58 7.08
N ARG A 215 12.02 -10.32 8.02
CA ARG A 215 11.66 -10.06 9.42
C ARG A 215 12.51 -8.96 10.04
N LEU A 216 11.99 -8.37 11.11
CA LEU A 216 12.73 -7.48 11.97
C LEU A 216 13.03 -8.24 13.28
N ASP A 217 14.29 -8.48 13.57
CA ASP A 217 14.72 -9.16 14.80
C ASP A 217 15.09 -8.11 15.85
N PHE A 218 14.75 -8.37 17.09
CA PHE A 218 15.10 -7.54 18.24
C PHE A 218 15.89 -8.34 19.26
N THR A 219 17.08 -7.84 19.63
CA THR A 219 17.96 -8.43 20.64
C THR A 219 17.92 -7.55 21.89
N GLN A 220 17.27 -8.05 22.96
CA GLN A 220 17.11 -7.31 24.21
C GLN A 220 18.43 -7.05 24.92
N LYS A 221 19.37 -8.01 24.88
CA LYS A 221 20.67 -7.95 25.59
C LYS A 221 21.51 -6.72 25.19
N THR A 222 21.41 -6.26 23.94
CA THR A 222 22.18 -5.12 23.42
C THR A 222 21.39 -3.80 23.46
N CYS A 223 20.14 -3.83 23.92
CA CYS A 223 19.26 -2.66 23.90
C CYS A 223 19.52 -1.74 25.09
N VAL A 224 19.91 -0.50 24.82
CA VAL A 224 20.13 0.57 25.84
C VAL A 224 18.86 1.41 26.09
N THR A 225 17.70 0.97 25.68
CA THR A 225 16.39 1.61 25.91
C THR A 225 16.27 3.10 25.54
N CYS A 226 17.11 3.60 24.64
CA CYS A 226 17.19 5.03 24.27
C CYS A 226 15.98 5.61 23.53
N GLY A 227 15.00 4.79 23.10
CA GLY A 227 13.76 5.23 22.44
C GLY A 227 13.91 5.72 20.98
N LYS A 228 15.12 5.84 20.43
CA LYS A 228 15.33 6.33 19.04
C LYS A 228 14.58 5.53 17.97
N CYS A 229 14.46 4.22 18.14
CA CYS A 229 13.76 3.35 17.19
C CYS A 229 12.28 3.69 17.08
N GLU A 230 11.64 4.03 18.18
CA GLU A 230 10.24 4.46 18.21
C GLU A 230 10.08 5.84 17.55
N THR A 231 11.01 6.78 17.82
CA THR A 231 10.95 8.14 17.28
C THR A 231 11.03 8.19 15.76
N VAL A 232 11.75 7.30 15.12
CA VAL A 232 11.91 7.27 13.66
C VAL A 232 10.89 6.38 12.95
N CYS A 233 10.03 5.68 13.70
CA CYS A 233 9.06 4.75 13.12
C CYS A 233 7.95 5.47 12.35
N PRO A 234 7.83 5.28 11.00
CA PRO A 234 6.82 5.96 10.21
C PRO A 234 5.41 5.42 10.46
N MET A 235 5.29 4.22 11.06
CA MET A 235 3.99 3.61 11.37
C MET A 235 3.52 3.90 12.80
N GLY A 236 4.33 4.63 13.60
CA GLY A 236 3.98 4.97 14.99
C GLY A 236 3.78 3.76 15.88
N ILE A 237 4.54 2.69 15.66
CA ILE A 237 4.58 1.51 16.53
C ILE A 237 5.89 1.53 17.33
N ASP A 238 5.91 0.83 18.44
CA ASP A 238 7.16 0.54 19.17
C ASP A 238 7.84 -0.69 18.56
N PRO A 239 9.00 -0.52 17.87
CA PRO A 239 9.69 -1.65 17.24
C PRO A 239 10.27 -2.66 18.21
N LYS A 240 10.38 -2.36 19.51
CA LYS A 240 10.90 -3.30 20.53
C LYS A 240 9.86 -4.35 20.91
N THR A 241 8.61 -3.91 21.06
CA THR A 241 7.49 -4.76 21.48
C THR A 241 6.65 -5.26 20.32
N GLN A 242 6.66 -4.53 19.19
CA GLN A 242 5.78 -4.77 18.03
C GLN A 242 6.55 -5.05 16.73
N PHE A 243 7.74 -5.65 16.82
CA PHE A 243 8.59 -5.95 15.65
C PHE A 243 7.93 -6.89 14.63
N ASP A 244 7.09 -7.83 15.08
CA ASP A 244 6.31 -8.76 14.24
C ASP A 244 4.88 -8.28 13.95
N SER A 245 4.56 -7.05 14.32
CA SER A 245 3.21 -6.51 14.14
C SER A 245 2.79 -6.47 12.67
N ALA A 246 1.50 -6.71 12.43
CA ALA A 246 0.87 -6.49 11.12
C ALA A 246 1.04 -5.05 10.62
N GLU A 247 1.39 -4.09 11.49
CA GLU A 247 1.61 -2.69 11.14
C GLU A 247 3.04 -2.38 10.67
N CYS A 248 4.02 -3.23 10.98
CA CYS A 248 5.41 -3.00 10.60
C CYS A 248 5.62 -3.14 9.08
N ILE A 249 6.03 -2.06 8.41
CA ILE A 249 6.34 -2.05 6.97
C ILE A 249 7.79 -2.45 6.66
N ARG A 250 8.55 -2.88 7.65
CA ARG A 250 9.93 -3.37 7.52
C ARG A 250 10.85 -2.44 6.71
N CYS A 251 10.67 -1.14 6.92
CA CYS A 251 11.45 -0.10 6.20
C CYS A 251 12.89 0.05 6.69
N GLY A 252 13.28 -0.60 7.79
CA GLY A 252 14.62 -0.57 8.36
C GLY A 252 15.08 0.76 8.97
N ARG A 253 14.19 1.76 9.12
CA ARG A 253 14.56 3.05 9.74
C ARG A 253 14.99 2.87 11.21
N CYS A 254 14.28 2.03 11.96
CA CYS A 254 14.61 1.72 13.36
C CYS A 254 15.96 0.99 13.49
N SER A 255 16.25 0.05 12.58
CA SER A 255 17.54 -0.65 12.55
C SER A 255 18.72 0.33 12.29
N ARG A 256 18.56 1.25 11.33
CA ARG A 256 19.58 2.25 11.02
C ARG A 256 19.77 3.31 12.11
N ALA A 257 18.72 3.60 12.87
CA ALA A 257 18.77 4.57 13.97
C ALA A 257 19.26 3.97 15.29
N CYS A 258 19.35 2.64 15.38
CA CYS A 258 19.78 1.95 16.58
C CYS A 258 21.30 2.03 16.75
N PRO A 259 21.83 2.68 17.81
CA PRO A 259 23.28 2.85 17.99
C PRO A 259 23.96 1.53 18.34
N THR A 260 23.25 0.60 18.96
CA THR A 260 23.79 -0.69 19.43
C THR A 260 23.49 -1.86 18.50
N GLY A 261 22.80 -1.62 17.37
CA GLY A 261 22.43 -2.68 16.43
C GLY A 261 21.43 -3.70 16.98
N SER A 262 20.72 -3.38 18.08
CA SER A 262 19.74 -4.29 18.70
C SER A 262 18.56 -4.65 17.80
N LEU A 263 18.31 -3.87 16.74
CA LEU A 263 17.28 -4.12 15.74
C LEU A 263 17.93 -4.40 14.39
N ALA A 264 17.69 -5.58 13.82
CA ALA A 264 18.20 -5.99 12.52
C ALA A 264 17.10 -6.46 11.59
N LEU A 265 17.13 -6.00 10.33
CA LEU A 265 16.28 -6.55 9.27
C LEU A 265 16.96 -7.77 8.69
N ARG A 266 16.32 -8.93 8.77
CA ARG A 266 16.86 -10.21 8.27
C ARG A 266 15.93 -10.85 7.26
N PHE A 267 16.49 -11.71 6.41
CA PHE A 267 15.78 -12.55 5.48
C PHE A 267 16.07 -14.02 5.81
N GLY A 268 15.03 -14.84 5.93
CA GLY A 268 15.16 -16.27 6.23
C GLY A 268 14.13 -16.75 7.24
N LEU A 269 14.04 -18.08 7.40
CA LEU A 269 13.15 -18.71 8.38
C LEU A 269 13.56 -18.29 9.80
N ARG A 270 12.58 -18.19 10.68
CA ARG A 270 12.79 -17.92 12.10
C ARG A 270 13.49 -19.14 12.71
N LYS A 271 14.76 -19.03 13.06
CA LYS A 271 15.36 -19.99 13.97
C LYS A 271 14.64 -19.82 15.30
N ASN A 272 14.12 -20.93 15.84
CA ASN A 272 13.65 -20.99 17.21
C ASN A 272 14.83 -20.74 18.15
N GLU A 273 15.26 -19.49 18.27
CA GLU A 273 16.03 -19.06 19.43
C GLU A 273 14.98 -18.88 20.52
N GLU A 274 15.05 -19.78 21.47
CA GLU A 274 14.25 -19.84 22.67
C GLU A 274 13.96 -18.44 23.20
N SER A 275 12.67 -18.19 23.43
CA SER A 275 12.20 -17.05 24.20
C SER A 275 12.87 -17.17 25.58
N HIS A 276 14.01 -16.57 25.78
CA HIS A 276 14.54 -16.40 27.12
C HIS A 276 13.60 -15.45 27.86
N LYS A 277 12.87 -16.08 28.81
CA LYS A 277 12.16 -15.46 29.92
C LYS A 277 13.03 -14.38 30.59
#